data_e9f9dad732987d0f5b3e9f910c280d62
#
_entry.id   e9f9dad732987d0f5b3e9f910c280d62
#
_cell.length_a   1.000
_cell.length_b   1.000
_cell.length_c   1.000
_cell.angle_alpha   90.00
_cell.angle_beta   90.00
_cell.angle_gamma   90.00
#
_symmetry.space_group_name_H-M   'P 1'
#
loop_
_entity.id
_entity.type
_entity.pdbx_description
1 polymer ?
#
loop_
_entity_poly.entity_id
_entity_poly.type
_entity_poly.pdbx_seq_one_letter_code
_entity_poly.pdbx_strand_id
1 'polypeptide(L)'
;PVERQARVLPYIRSWAEGGAALSGAQVFRGYSQMAALRDAAATATQRFDFVLSPVSPGLAFPAEFASPLNDPARPFEHIAFTLPFNMSEQPAAAVNAGFGAGGMPIGLQIIGQRHDDLGVLRLARAWEQLRGPQRPWPGFN
;
A
#
# COMPACT_ATOMS: atom_id res chain seq x y z
N PRO A 1 27.00 2.00 -11.93
CA PRO A 1 28.32 2.40 -11.45
C PRO A 1 28.38 2.28 -9.92
N VAL A 2 29.50 1.83 -9.37
CA VAL A 2 29.73 1.61 -7.93
C VAL A 2 29.42 2.86 -7.10
N GLU A 3 29.77 4.02 -7.63
CA GLU A 3 29.52 5.33 -7.00
C GLU A 3 28.01 5.61 -6.76
N ARG A 4 27.13 5.15 -7.64
CA ARG A 4 25.68 5.28 -7.45
C ARG A 4 25.15 4.30 -6.42
N GLN A 5 25.75 3.11 -6.30
CA GLN A 5 25.35 2.13 -5.29
C GLN A 5 25.65 2.63 -3.85
N ALA A 6 26.71 3.43 -3.67
CA ALA A 6 27.03 4.05 -2.39
C ALA A 6 25.95 5.05 -1.88
N ARG A 7 25.12 5.58 -2.80
CA ARG A 7 24.03 6.52 -2.49
C ARG A 7 22.72 5.82 -2.14
N VAL A 8 22.64 4.51 -2.31
CA VAL A 8 21.45 3.72 -1.98
C VAL A 8 21.47 3.37 -0.50
N LEU A 9 20.33 3.48 0.17
CA LEU A 9 20.19 3.11 1.57
C LEU A 9 20.68 1.67 1.79
N PRO A 10 21.40 1.37 2.89
CA PRO A 10 21.92 0.04 3.19
C PRO A 10 20.86 -1.06 3.09
N TYR A 11 19.67 -0.76 3.56
CA TYR A 11 18.48 -1.60 3.48
C TYR A 11 18.14 -2.03 2.02
N ILE A 12 18.10 -1.08 1.08
CA ILE A 12 17.79 -1.37 -0.34
C ILE A 12 18.95 -2.13 -0.99
N ARG A 13 20.18 -1.87 -0.57
CA ARG A 13 21.36 -2.59 -1.07
C ARG A 13 21.30 -4.06 -0.65
N SER A 14 21.01 -4.35 0.61
CA SER A 14 20.83 -5.72 1.10
C SER A 14 19.77 -6.49 0.30
N TRP A 15 18.69 -5.82 -0.06
CA TRP A 15 17.64 -6.40 -0.92
C TRP A 15 18.10 -6.70 -2.33
N ALA A 16 18.83 -5.78 -2.94
CA ALA A 16 19.39 -5.98 -4.29
C ALA A 16 20.38 -7.14 -4.32
N GLU A 17 21.22 -7.28 -3.28
CA GLU A 17 22.17 -8.38 -3.13
C GLU A 17 21.43 -9.72 -2.95
N GLY A 18 20.40 -9.77 -2.12
CA GLY A 18 19.53 -10.94 -1.96
C GLY A 18 18.82 -11.33 -3.26
N GLY A 19 18.34 -10.33 -4.00
CA GLY A 19 17.70 -10.53 -5.31
C GLY A 19 18.66 -11.09 -6.36
N ALA A 20 19.93 -10.66 -6.36
CA ALA A 20 20.95 -11.15 -7.28
C ALA A 20 21.29 -12.64 -7.08
N ALA A 21 21.02 -13.19 -5.91
CA ALA A 21 21.24 -14.60 -5.59
C ALA A 21 20.10 -15.52 -6.05
N LEU A 22 18.96 -14.96 -6.52
CA LEU A 22 17.82 -15.75 -6.94
C LEU A 22 18.06 -16.40 -8.31
N SER A 23 17.72 -17.69 -8.42
CA SER A 23 17.67 -18.38 -9.70
C SER A 23 16.45 -17.95 -10.52
N GLY A 24 16.51 -18.09 -11.86
CA GLY A 24 15.37 -17.82 -12.73
C GLY A 24 14.12 -18.64 -12.34
N ALA A 25 14.27 -19.87 -11.88
CA ALA A 25 13.17 -20.68 -11.39
C ALA A 25 12.51 -20.12 -10.11
N GLN A 26 13.29 -19.51 -9.21
CA GLN A 26 12.75 -18.84 -8.03
C GLN A 26 12.00 -17.57 -8.41
N VAL A 27 12.53 -16.79 -9.34
CA VAL A 27 11.83 -15.59 -9.86
C VAL A 27 10.52 -16.01 -10.53
N PHE A 28 10.53 -17.03 -11.37
CA PHE A 28 9.31 -17.52 -12.03
C PHE A 28 8.25 -17.99 -11.02
N ARG A 29 8.65 -18.74 -9.99
CA ARG A 29 7.73 -19.15 -8.91
C ARG A 29 7.15 -17.95 -8.17
N GLY A 30 7.96 -16.92 -7.90
CA GLY A 30 7.47 -15.68 -7.29
C GLY A 30 6.38 -15.02 -8.13
N TYR A 31 6.59 -14.90 -9.43
CA TYR A 31 5.57 -14.39 -10.35
C TYR A 31 4.30 -15.25 -10.37
N SER A 32 4.42 -16.57 -10.35
CA SER A 32 3.27 -17.47 -10.31
C SER A 32 2.45 -17.30 -9.01
N GLN A 33 3.09 -17.01 -7.89
CA GLN A 33 2.41 -16.70 -6.63
C GLN A 33 1.59 -15.41 -6.70
N MET A 34 2.03 -14.41 -7.49
CA MET A 34 1.24 -13.19 -7.71
C MET A 34 -0.11 -13.49 -8.38
N ALA A 35 -0.12 -14.40 -9.36
CA ALA A 35 -1.37 -14.83 -10.00
C ALA A 35 -2.31 -15.54 -9.01
N ALA A 36 -1.78 -16.44 -8.19
CA ALA A 36 -2.56 -17.12 -7.15
C ALA A 36 -3.13 -16.14 -6.11
N LEU A 37 -2.36 -15.12 -5.72
CA LEU A 37 -2.82 -14.07 -4.81
C LEU A 37 -3.94 -13.23 -5.45
N ARG A 38 -3.83 -12.92 -6.74
CA ARG A 38 -4.87 -12.22 -7.51
C ARG A 38 -6.19 -12.97 -7.45
N ASP A 39 -6.17 -14.26 -7.77
CA ASP A 39 -7.37 -15.09 -7.79
C ASP A 39 -7.96 -15.23 -6.38
N ALA A 40 -7.12 -15.40 -5.36
CA ALA A 40 -7.56 -15.49 -3.98
C ALA A 40 -8.21 -14.19 -3.49
N ALA A 41 -7.63 -13.04 -3.79
CA ALA A 41 -8.18 -11.73 -3.41
C ALA A 41 -9.52 -11.47 -4.11
N ALA A 42 -9.60 -11.71 -5.42
CA ALA A 42 -10.83 -11.55 -6.19
C ALA A 42 -11.93 -12.46 -5.67
N THR A 43 -11.63 -13.73 -5.40
CA THR A 43 -12.59 -14.71 -4.86
C THR A 43 -13.08 -14.32 -3.47
N ALA A 44 -12.19 -13.87 -2.59
CA ALA A 44 -12.55 -13.46 -1.22
C ALA A 44 -13.47 -12.25 -1.19
N THR A 45 -13.38 -11.37 -2.19
CA THR A 45 -14.12 -10.10 -2.22
C THR A 45 -15.35 -10.12 -3.14
N GLN A 46 -15.53 -11.13 -3.99
CA GLN A 46 -16.56 -11.19 -5.03
C GLN A 46 -18.01 -10.99 -4.56
N ARG A 47 -18.30 -11.28 -3.28
CA ARG A 47 -19.64 -11.15 -2.70
C ARG A 47 -19.97 -9.75 -2.16
N PHE A 48 -19.01 -8.84 -2.22
CA PHE A 48 -19.15 -7.46 -1.74
C PHE A 48 -19.04 -6.50 -2.91
N ASP A 49 -19.82 -5.42 -2.90
CA ASP A 49 -19.68 -4.35 -3.88
C ASP A 49 -18.37 -3.60 -3.68
N PHE A 50 -18.02 -3.33 -2.41
CA PHE A 50 -16.77 -2.68 -2.03
C PHE A 50 -16.20 -3.30 -0.76
N VAL A 51 -14.88 -3.19 -0.63
CA VAL A 51 -14.16 -3.53 0.61
C VAL A 51 -13.54 -2.26 1.17
N LEU A 52 -13.66 -2.08 2.48
CA LEU A 52 -13.02 -0.97 3.20
C LEU A 52 -11.93 -1.54 4.10
N SER A 53 -10.76 -0.93 4.08
CA SER A 53 -9.64 -1.31 4.94
C SER A 53 -8.81 -0.09 5.35
N PRO A 54 -8.02 -0.16 6.43
CA PRO A 54 -6.97 0.82 6.64
C PRO A 54 -5.98 0.86 5.46
N VAL A 55 -5.38 2.01 5.20
CA VAL A 55 -4.28 2.11 4.20
C VAL A 55 -2.99 1.51 4.78
N SER A 56 -2.74 1.75 6.07
CA SER A 56 -1.54 1.29 6.77
C SER A 56 -1.91 0.72 8.14
N PRO A 57 -1.19 -0.29 8.63
CA PRO A 57 -1.41 -0.85 9.97
C PRO A 57 -0.98 0.09 11.10
N GLY A 58 -0.25 1.15 10.81
CA GLY A 58 0.24 2.11 11.79
C GLY A 58 0.22 3.53 11.26
N LEU A 59 0.53 4.47 12.13
CA LEU A 59 0.73 5.88 11.78
C LEU A 59 2.03 6.06 10.99
N ALA A 60 2.25 7.29 10.51
CA ALA A 60 3.49 7.64 9.84
C ALA A 60 4.70 7.38 10.74
N PHE A 61 5.78 6.91 10.15
CA PHE A 61 7.07 6.64 10.79
C PHE A 61 8.12 7.68 10.34
N PRO A 62 9.28 7.76 11.00
CA PRO A 62 10.33 8.72 10.64
C PRO A 62 10.71 8.63 9.15
N ALA A 63 10.89 9.78 8.51
CA ALA A 63 11.18 9.87 7.06
C ALA A 63 12.52 9.21 6.68
N GLU A 64 13.42 9.06 7.64
CA GLU A 64 14.72 8.41 7.47
C GLU A 64 14.63 6.87 7.45
N PHE A 65 13.48 6.33 7.89
CA PHE A 65 13.26 4.89 7.92
C PHE A 65 12.77 4.39 6.56
N ALA A 66 13.23 3.23 6.15
CA ALA A 66 12.77 2.57 4.94
C ALA A 66 11.42 1.83 5.14
N SER A 67 11.08 1.51 6.39
CA SER A 67 9.83 0.85 6.79
C SER A 67 9.52 1.19 8.26
N PRO A 68 8.31 0.91 8.77
CA PRO A 68 7.95 1.24 10.17
C PRO A 68 8.93 0.76 11.22
N LEU A 69 9.50 -0.41 11.03
CA LEU A 69 10.50 -0.99 11.95
C LEU A 69 11.95 -0.75 11.51
N ASN A 70 12.14 -0.22 10.31
CA ASN A 70 13.46 -0.09 9.68
C ASN A 70 14.26 -1.41 9.67
N ASP A 71 13.56 -2.54 9.55
CA ASP A 71 14.09 -3.89 9.56
C ASP A 71 14.03 -4.49 8.15
N PRO A 72 15.19 -4.85 7.53
CA PRO A 72 15.21 -5.47 6.21
C PRO A 72 14.49 -6.82 6.11
N ALA A 73 14.32 -7.52 7.23
CA ALA A 73 13.57 -8.78 7.28
C ALA A 73 12.05 -8.58 7.27
N ARG A 74 11.58 -7.37 7.59
CA ARG A 74 10.16 -7.01 7.68
C ARG A 74 9.83 -5.74 6.88
N PRO A 75 10.09 -5.72 5.59
CA PRO A 75 10.08 -4.49 4.78
C PRO A 75 8.70 -4.00 4.39
N PHE A 76 7.70 -4.87 4.39
CA PHE A 76 6.37 -4.62 3.79
C PHE A 76 5.25 -4.40 4.80
N GLU A 77 5.56 -4.16 6.06
CA GLU A 77 4.53 -4.02 7.07
C GLU A 77 3.58 -2.86 6.81
N HIS A 78 4.11 -1.74 6.30
CA HIS A 78 3.30 -0.55 6.01
C HIS A 78 2.34 -0.72 4.83
N ILE A 79 2.55 -1.72 3.96
CA ILE A 79 1.70 -2.01 2.81
C ILE A 79 0.86 -3.27 2.98
N ALA A 80 0.77 -3.82 4.19
CA ALA A 80 0.08 -5.08 4.46
C ALA A 80 -1.38 -5.09 3.96
N PHE A 81 -2.08 -3.96 4.04
CA PHE A 81 -3.47 -3.84 3.59
C PHE A 81 -3.63 -3.44 2.12
N THR A 82 -2.60 -2.86 1.51
CA THR A 82 -2.68 -2.38 0.13
C THR A 82 -2.12 -3.38 -0.88
N LEU A 83 -1.12 -4.18 -0.48
CA LEU A 83 -0.44 -5.13 -1.34
C LEU A 83 -1.39 -6.13 -2.03
N PRO A 84 -2.34 -6.78 -1.34
CA PRO A 84 -3.24 -7.74 -1.98
C PRO A 84 -4.03 -7.14 -3.13
N PHE A 85 -4.47 -5.90 -2.99
CA PHE A 85 -5.29 -5.22 -4.00
C PHE A 85 -4.47 -4.67 -5.17
N ASN A 86 -3.21 -4.29 -4.93
CA ASN A 86 -2.27 -4.02 -6.01
C ASN A 86 -2.00 -5.27 -6.86
N MET A 87 -1.86 -6.44 -6.21
CA MET A 87 -1.63 -7.70 -6.91
C MET A 87 -2.87 -8.23 -7.61
N SER A 88 -4.06 -8.00 -7.07
CA SER A 88 -5.33 -8.43 -7.66
C SER A 88 -5.82 -7.55 -8.81
N GLU A 89 -5.17 -6.40 -9.03
CA GLU A 89 -5.57 -5.41 -10.05
C GLU A 89 -6.99 -4.85 -9.80
N GLN A 90 -7.43 -4.86 -8.54
CA GLN A 90 -8.68 -4.22 -8.16
C GLN A 90 -8.47 -2.71 -8.02
N PRO A 91 -9.39 -1.88 -8.55
CA PRO A 91 -9.30 -0.44 -8.35
C PRO A 91 -9.44 -0.10 -6.88
N ALA A 92 -8.60 0.82 -6.41
CA ALA A 92 -8.62 1.27 -5.03
C ALA A 92 -8.35 2.77 -4.93
N ALA A 93 -9.04 3.44 -4.02
CA ALA A 93 -8.82 4.83 -3.66
C ALA A 93 -8.51 4.95 -2.16
N ALA A 94 -7.60 5.84 -1.83
CA ALA A 94 -7.33 6.21 -0.44
C ALA A 94 -7.96 7.57 -0.13
N VAL A 95 -8.76 7.61 0.93
CA VAL A 95 -9.41 8.84 1.41
C VAL A 95 -9.07 9.07 2.88
N ASN A 96 -9.12 10.32 3.33
CA ASN A 96 -8.91 10.63 4.74
C ASN A 96 -10.09 10.15 5.58
N ALA A 97 -9.85 9.36 6.62
CA ALA A 97 -10.84 8.87 7.57
C ALA A 97 -10.83 9.62 8.91
N GLY A 98 -10.03 10.68 9.02
CA GLY A 98 -9.89 11.45 10.24
C GLY A 98 -8.42 11.62 10.64
N PHE A 99 -8.21 11.90 11.92
CA PHE A 99 -6.88 12.18 12.45
C PHE A 99 -6.69 11.41 13.76
N GLY A 100 -5.54 10.78 13.89
CA GLY A 100 -5.09 10.14 15.11
C GLY A 100 -4.44 11.10 16.10
N ALA A 101 -3.80 10.53 17.11
CA ALA A 101 -3.00 11.28 18.09
C ALA A 101 -1.95 12.15 17.38
N GLY A 102 -1.73 13.35 17.90
CA GLY A 102 -0.79 14.31 17.29
C GLY A 102 -1.26 14.93 15.97
N GLY A 103 -2.50 14.71 15.55
CA GLY A 103 -3.05 15.28 14.31
C GLY A 103 -2.59 14.57 13.03
N MET A 104 -2.02 13.39 13.14
CA MET A 104 -1.61 12.57 12.00
C MET A 104 -2.83 12.05 11.23
N PRO A 105 -2.88 12.19 9.89
CA PRO A 105 -4.00 11.72 9.10
C PRO A 105 -4.10 10.19 9.10
N ILE A 106 -5.34 9.69 9.08
CA ILE A 106 -5.66 8.26 8.96
C ILE A 106 -6.24 8.02 7.57
N GLY A 107 -5.65 7.10 6.82
CA GLY A 107 -6.12 6.70 5.51
C GLY A 107 -7.12 5.55 5.58
N LEU A 108 -8.25 5.69 4.89
CA LEU A 108 -9.18 4.63 4.56
C LEU A 108 -9.01 4.23 3.11
N GLN A 109 -8.83 2.95 2.85
CA GLN A 109 -8.80 2.40 1.49
C GLN A 109 -10.20 1.89 1.12
N ILE A 110 -10.67 2.29 -0.06
CA ILE A 110 -11.91 1.84 -0.68
C ILE A 110 -11.51 1.01 -1.89
N ILE A 111 -11.89 -0.26 -1.93
CA ILE A 111 -11.56 -1.21 -2.98
C ILE A 111 -12.83 -1.66 -3.66
N GLY A 112 -12.85 -1.61 -5.00
CA GLY A 112 -13.96 -2.11 -5.83
C GLY A 112 -13.69 -3.46 -6.46
N GLN A 113 -14.65 -3.96 -7.21
CA GLN A 113 -14.46 -5.09 -8.12
C GLN A 113 -13.55 -4.69 -9.29
N ARG A 114 -12.90 -5.64 -9.92
CA ARG A 114 -12.01 -5.36 -11.08
C ARG A 114 -12.76 -4.58 -12.13
N HIS A 115 -12.13 -3.53 -12.64
CA HIS A 115 -12.65 -2.61 -13.66
C HIS A 115 -13.80 -1.68 -13.22
N ASP A 116 -14.17 -1.68 -11.93
CA ASP A 116 -15.15 -0.73 -11.39
C ASP A 116 -14.48 0.52 -10.77
N ASP A 117 -13.59 1.15 -11.54
CA ASP A 117 -12.92 2.40 -11.15
C ASP A 117 -13.93 3.50 -10.84
N LEU A 118 -14.98 3.59 -11.64
CA LEU A 118 -16.02 4.61 -11.45
C LEU A 118 -16.81 4.40 -10.15
N GLY A 119 -17.12 3.15 -9.80
CA GLY A 119 -17.77 2.83 -8.53
C GLY A 119 -16.90 3.25 -7.33
N VAL A 120 -15.60 2.95 -7.37
CA VAL A 120 -14.65 3.39 -6.34
C VAL A 120 -14.61 4.91 -6.20
N LEU A 121 -14.55 5.66 -7.32
CA LEU A 121 -14.54 7.12 -7.30
C LEU A 121 -15.86 7.70 -6.76
N ARG A 122 -16.99 7.10 -7.10
CA ARG A 122 -18.31 7.52 -6.58
C ARG A 122 -18.41 7.30 -5.07
N LEU A 123 -17.94 6.17 -4.57
CA LEU A 123 -17.95 5.90 -3.13
C LEU A 123 -16.97 6.81 -2.39
N ALA A 124 -15.77 7.05 -2.95
CA ALA A 124 -14.80 7.99 -2.40
C ALA A 124 -15.40 9.40 -2.29
N ARG A 125 -16.09 9.88 -3.32
CA ARG A 125 -16.81 11.18 -3.31
C ARG A 125 -17.92 11.20 -2.25
N ALA A 126 -18.72 10.14 -2.16
CA ALA A 126 -19.78 10.05 -1.15
C ALA A 126 -19.19 10.11 0.27
N TRP A 127 -18.08 9.42 0.52
CA TRP A 127 -17.35 9.51 1.77
C TRP A 127 -16.88 10.93 2.08
N GLU A 128 -16.30 11.62 1.11
CA GLU A 128 -15.85 13.01 1.27
C GLU A 128 -16.99 13.97 1.63
N GLN A 129 -18.17 13.74 1.10
CA GLN A 129 -19.37 14.51 1.43
C GLN A 129 -19.87 14.22 2.84
N LEU A 130 -19.84 12.96 3.29
CA LEU A 130 -20.32 12.53 4.60
C LEU A 130 -19.39 12.94 5.74
N ARG A 131 -18.08 12.88 5.55
CA ARG A 131 -17.10 13.19 6.62
C ARG A 131 -17.03 14.68 6.99
N GLY A 132 -17.65 15.56 6.19
CA GLY A 132 -17.62 17.00 6.40
C GLY A 132 -16.28 17.67 6.05
N PRO A 133 -16.13 18.98 6.39
CA PRO A 133 -14.96 19.76 6.05
C PRO A 133 -13.71 19.25 6.74
N GLN A 134 -12.60 19.23 6.00
CA GLN A 134 -11.28 18.88 6.54
C GLN A 134 -10.60 20.08 7.20
N ARG A 135 -9.63 19.77 8.06
CA ARG A 135 -8.68 20.78 8.52
C ARG A 135 -7.92 21.36 7.32
N PRO A 136 -7.66 22.68 7.31
CA PRO A 136 -6.81 23.25 6.27
C PRO A 136 -5.43 22.58 6.27
N TRP A 137 -4.80 22.51 5.10
CA TRP A 137 -3.42 22.08 4.98
C TRP A 137 -2.51 22.96 5.81
N PRO A 138 -1.49 22.39 6.50
CA PRO A 138 -0.50 23.22 7.17
C PRO A 138 0.14 24.16 6.15
N GLY A 139 0.18 25.44 6.48
CA GLY A 139 0.89 26.41 5.65
C GLY A 139 2.39 26.09 5.64
N PHE A 140 3.01 26.20 4.50
CA PHE A 140 4.47 26.22 4.41
C PHE A 140 4.92 27.63 4.86
N ASN A 141 5.50 27.74 6.05
CA ASN A 141 6.18 28.95 6.53
C ASN A 141 7.61 28.97 6.00
#